data_50f2227e28420b55536a213abc916ef2
#
_entry.id   50f2227e28420b55536a213abc916ef2
#
_cell.length_a   1.000
_cell.length_b   1.000
_cell.length_c   1.000
_cell.angle_alpha   90.00
_cell.angle_beta   90.00
_cell.angle_gamma   90.00
#
_symmetry.space_group_name_H-M   'P 1'
#
loop_
_entity.id
_entity.type
_entity.pdbx_description
1 polymer ?
#
loop_
_entity_poly.entity_id
_entity_poly.type
_entity_poly.pdbx_seq_one_letter_code
_entity_poly.pdbx_strand_id
1 'polypeptide(L)'
;MEQNEMLSGMPRRERAVMYKRDHNCCQAVLLAFAPELDLPQEKLLAMGACFGCGMGCMEETCGALCGAQIAQGLLKFDNRRMNPQASQLRAEFEQRCGATKCKDLKGVDSDRGVLCSCEDCVRHAVEALEYLL
;
A
#
# COMPACT_ATOMS: atom_id res chain seq x y z
N MET A 1 -5.09 20.40 -8.42
CA MET A 1 -5.79 21.30 -7.50
C MET A 1 -7.21 20.83 -7.19
N GLU A 2 -8.05 20.69 -8.21
CA GLU A 2 -9.40 20.17 -7.99
C GLU A 2 -9.41 18.77 -7.37
N GLN A 3 -8.49 17.92 -7.81
CA GLN A 3 -8.38 16.56 -7.30
C GLN A 3 -8.03 16.56 -5.81
N ASN A 4 -7.13 17.46 -5.37
CA ASN A 4 -6.78 17.57 -3.97
C ASN A 4 -7.94 18.06 -3.12
N GLU A 5 -8.74 18.99 -3.64
CA GLU A 5 -9.93 19.48 -2.95
C GLU A 5 -10.97 18.37 -2.81
N MET A 6 -11.20 17.60 -3.89
CA MET A 6 -12.13 16.48 -3.87
C MET A 6 -11.74 15.42 -2.86
N LEU A 7 -10.43 15.18 -2.69
CA LEU A 7 -9.92 14.12 -1.84
C LEU A 7 -9.71 14.55 -0.38
N SER A 8 -9.68 15.86 -0.11
CA SER A 8 -9.32 16.38 1.21
C SER A 8 -10.27 15.94 2.33
N GLY A 9 -11.54 15.71 2.02
CA GLY A 9 -12.53 15.27 3.01
C GLY A 9 -12.66 13.76 3.14
N MET A 10 -11.91 12.99 2.35
CA MET A 10 -12.01 11.54 2.34
C MET A 10 -11.04 10.91 3.35
N PRO A 11 -11.42 9.79 3.99
CA PRO A 11 -10.45 9.03 4.78
C PRO A 11 -9.27 8.60 3.91
N ARG A 12 -8.10 8.48 4.53
CA ARG A 12 -6.87 8.11 3.81
C ARG A 12 -7.06 6.81 3.01
N ARG A 13 -7.71 5.81 3.59
CA ARG A 13 -7.95 4.54 2.90
C ARG A 13 -8.75 4.70 1.60
N GLU A 14 -9.70 5.63 1.57
CA GLU A 14 -10.49 5.88 0.36
C GLU A 14 -9.74 6.73 -0.65
N ARG A 15 -8.89 7.64 -0.18
CA ARG A 15 -7.99 8.37 -1.09
C ARG A 15 -7.06 7.41 -1.82
N ALA A 16 -6.57 6.38 -1.13
CA ALA A 16 -5.72 5.37 -1.74
C ALA A 16 -6.45 4.66 -2.90
N VAL A 17 -7.72 4.34 -2.71
CA VAL A 17 -8.54 3.72 -3.76
C VAL A 17 -8.66 4.64 -4.98
N MET A 18 -8.85 5.93 -4.74
CA MET A 18 -8.92 6.91 -5.84
C MET A 18 -7.60 6.99 -6.61
N TYR A 19 -6.47 7.03 -5.89
CA TYR A 19 -5.16 7.05 -6.53
C TYR A 19 -4.86 5.77 -7.31
N LYS A 20 -5.42 4.64 -6.88
CA LYS A 20 -5.21 3.36 -7.55
C LYS A 20 -5.73 3.35 -9.00
N ARG A 21 -6.65 4.24 -9.34
CA ARG A 21 -7.19 4.33 -10.70
C ARG A 21 -6.12 4.64 -11.74
N ASP A 22 -5.12 5.48 -11.35
CA ASP A 22 -4.11 5.97 -12.28
C ASP A 22 -2.69 5.51 -11.92
N HIS A 23 -2.54 4.74 -10.83
CA HIS A 23 -1.22 4.36 -10.32
C HIS A 23 -1.24 2.89 -9.87
N ASN A 24 -0.06 2.33 -9.63
CA ASN A 24 0.00 0.97 -9.06
C ASN A 24 -0.32 1.01 -7.56
N CYS A 25 -0.48 -0.17 -6.97
CA CYS A 25 -0.89 -0.27 -5.56
C CYS A 25 0.10 0.40 -4.60
N CYS A 26 1.40 0.24 -4.85
CA CYS A 26 2.42 0.86 -4.01
C CYS A 26 2.35 2.38 -4.08
N GLN A 27 2.28 2.92 -5.29
CA GLN A 27 2.17 4.36 -5.50
C GLN A 27 0.90 4.92 -4.87
N ALA A 28 -0.21 4.19 -4.99
CA ALA A 28 -1.49 4.64 -4.42
C ALA A 28 -1.41 4.79 -2.91
N VAL A 29 -0.81 3.82 -2.22
CA VAL A 29 -0.64 3.87 -0.77
C VAL A 29 0.29 5.03 -0.39
N LEU A 30 1.40 5.20 -1.09
CA LEU A 30 2.33 6.29 -0.81
C LEU A 30 1.67 7.66 -0.97
N LEU A 31 0.89 7.84 -2.03
CA LEU A 31 0.17 9.10 -2.26
C LEU A 31 -0.86 9.37 -1.17
N ALA A 32 -1.49 8.33 -0.65
CA ALA A 32 -2.46 8.48 0.43
C ALA A 32 -1.82 9.02 1.71
N PHE A 33 -0.54 8.72 1.95
CA PHE A 33 0.21 9.22 3.09
C PHE A 33 1.04 10.47 2.76
N ALA A 34 0.98 10.97 1.52
CA ALA A 34 1.84 12.06 1.07
C ALA A 34 1.83 13.29 2.00
N PRO A 35 0.68 13.73 2.55
CA PRO A 35 0.71 14.90 3.44
C PRO A 35 1.62 14.74 4.66
N GLU A 36 1.82 13.50 5.12
CA GLU A 36 2.61 13.20 6.31
C GLU A 36 4.06 12.82 5.99
N LEU A 37 4.38 12.54 4.71
CA LEU A 37 5.69 12.01 4.34
C LEU A 37 6.75 13.07 4.05
N ASP A 38 6.34 14.32 3.87
CA ASP A 38 7.24 15.45 3.62
C ASP A 38 8.20 15.22 2.43
N LEU A 39 7.68 14.63 1.37
CA LEU A 39 8.42 14.38 0.14
C LEU A 39 7.60 14.83 -1.06
N PRO A 40 8.26 15.32 -2.12
CA PRO A 40 7.53 15.68 -3.35
C PRO A 40 6.78 14.47 -3.91
N GLN A 41 5.62 14.72 -4.47
CA GLN A 41 4.79 13.66 -5.06
C GLN A 41 5.56 12.85 -6.10
N GLU A 42 6.37 13.52 -6.93
CA GLU A 42 7.15 12.85 -7.96
C GLU A 42 8.15 11.84 -7.38
N LYS A 43 8.69 12.12 -6.19
CA LYS A 43 9.59 11.20 -5.51
C LYS A 43 8.85 9.98 -5.00
N LEU A 44 7.67 10.19 -4.46
CA LEU A 44 6.84 9.07 -3.99
C LEU A 44 6.43 8.17 -5.15
N LEU A 45 6.08 8.76 -6.29
CA LEU A 45 5.75 7.98 -7.48
C LEU A 45 6.94 7.18 -7.99
N ALA A 46 8.13 7.79 -7.98
CA ALA A 46 9.34 7.10 -8.40
C ALA A 46 9.69 5.95 -7.45
N MET A 47 9.53 6.16 -6.15
CA MET A 47 9.82 5.13 -5.15
C MET A 47 8.94 3.90 -5.31
N GLY A 48 7.69 4.09 -5.67
CA GLY A 48 6.73 3.00 -5.82
C GLY A 48 6.64 2.41 -7.22
N ALA A 49 7.36 2.98 -8.19
CA ALA A 49 7.15 2.68 -9.61
C ALA A 49 7.40 1.21 -9.98
N CYS A 50 8.35 0.55 -9.31
CA CYS A 50 8.72 -0.83 -9.65
C CYS A 50 7.99 -1.89 -8.81
N PHE A 51 7.06 -1.50 -7.95
CA PHE A 51 6.38 -2.43 -7.05
C PHE A 51 4.99 -2.83 -7.54
N GLY A 52 4.60 -2.43 -8.74
CA GLY A 52 3.31 -2.82 -9.28
C GLY A 52 3.26 -4.31 -9.62
N CYS A 53 2.08 -4.90 -9.51
CA CYS A 53 1.83 -6.31 -9.84
C CYS A 53 2.82 -7.27 -9.16
N GLY A 54 2.97 -7.14 -7.84
CA GLY A 54 3.85 -8.03 -7.08
C GLY A 54 5.28 -7.98 -7.59
N MET A 55 5.86 -6.79 -7.60
CA MET A 55 7.23 -6.53 -8.08
C MET A 55 7.41 -6.87 -9.56
N GLY A 56 6.34 -6.68 -10.33
CA GLY A 56 6.39 -6.86 -11.78
C GLY A 56 6.19 -8.28 -12.27
N CYS A 57 6.11 -9.26 -11.38
CA CYS A 57 6.00 -10.67 -11.78
C CYS A 57 4.80 -11.40 -11.16
N MET A 58 4.01 -10.72 -10.36
CA MET A 58 2.85 -11.24 -9.62
C MET A 58 3.17 -12.29 -8.56
N GLU A 59 4.39 -12.75 -8.48
CA GLU A 59 4.76 -13.81 -7.53
C GLU A 59 5.28 -13.28 -6.20
N GLU A 60 5.59 -11.97 -6.14
CA GLU A 60 6.16 -11.36 -4.95
C GLU A 60 5.10 -10.61 -4.15
N THR A 61 5.56 -9.93 -3.08
CA THR A 61 4.70 -9.20 -2.16
C THR A 61 3.83 -8.18 -2.87
N CYS A 62 2.57 -8.09 -2.47
CA CYS A 62 1.62 -7.11 -2.98
C CYS A 62 2.18 -5.69 -2.84
N GLY A 63 2.05 -4.90 -3.91
CA GLY A 63 2.55 -3.53 -3.92
C GLY A 63 1.92 -2.64 -2.85
N ALA A 64 0.68 -2.91 -2.46
CA ALA A 64 0.03 -2.15 -1.39
C ALA A 64 0.76 -2.32 -0.06
N LEU A 65 1.16 -3.55 0.27
CA LEU A 65 1.94 -3.81 1.48
C LEU A 65 3.32 -3.15 1.38
N CYS A 66 3.95 -3.25 0.22
CA CYS A 66 5.24 -2.58 -0.01
C CYS A 66 5.12 -1.07 0.22
N GLY A 67 4.07 -0.45 -0.30
CA GLY A 67 3.83 0.98 -0.11
C GLY A 67 3.64 1.34 1.36
N ALA A 68 2.88 0.53 2.08
CA ALA A 68 2.68 0.74 3.51
C ALA A 68 3.99 0.61 4.28
N GLN A 69 4.85 -0.34 3.93
CA GLN A 69 6.14 -0.51 4.59
C GLN A 69 7.09 0.66 4.30
N ILE A 70 7.09 1.17 3.08
CA ILE A 70 7.87 2.37 2.74
C ILE A 70 7.38 3.56 3.56
N ALA A 71 6.07 3.77 3.62
CA ALA A 71 5.49 4.86 4.40
C ALA A 71 5.81 4.70 5.89
N GLN A 72 5.73 3.48 6.41
CA GLN A 72 6.07 3.20 7.81
C GLN A 72 7.52 3.60 8.12
N GLY A 73 8.43 3.26 7.22
CA GLY A 73 9.83 3.64 7.38
C GLY A 73 10.02 5.15 7.35
N LEU A 74 9.39 5.82 6.39
CA LEU A 74 9.49 7.27 6.28
C LEU A 74 8.91 8.00 7.50
N LEU A 75 7.88 7.43 8.11
CA LEU A 75 7.21 8.05 9.26
C LEU A 75 7.91 7.77 10.59
N LYS A 76 8.52 6.59 10.74
CA LYS A 76 8.95 6.11 12.06
C LYS A 76 10.43 5.78 12.19
N PHE A 77 11.21 5.83 11.10
CA PHE A 77 12.62 5.47 11.18
C PHE A 77 13.38 6.44 12.10
N ASP A 78 14.06 5.87 13.08
CA ASP A 78 14.83 6.62 14.09
C ASP A 78 16.28 6.13 14.15
N ASN A 79 16.82 5.61 13.06
CA ASN A 79 18.15 5.05 12.91
C ASN A 79 18.32 3.68 13.55
N ARG A 80 17.22 3.05 13.98
CA ARG A 80 17.19 1.67 14.45
C ARG A 80 16.52 0.79 13.42
N ARG A 81 16.89 -0.49 13.41
CA ARG A 81 16.24 -1.45 12.53
C ARG A 81 14.77 -1.55 12.87
N MET A 82 13.95 -1.67 11.83
CA MET A 82 12.49 -1.74 12.00
C MET A 82 11.91 -3.10 11.61
N ASN A 83 12.70 -4.16 11.76
CA ASN A 83 12.21 -5.51 11.43
C ASN A 83 10.97 -5.92 12.24
N PRO A 84 10.90 -5.65 13.56
CA PRO A 84 9.68 -5.97 14.30
C PRO A 84 8.46 -5.22 13.80
N GLN A 85 8.60 -3.93 13.49
CA GLN A 85 7.49 -3.12 12.98
C GLN A 85 7.05 -3.57 11.59
N ALA A 86 8.00 -3.89 10.72
CA ALA A 86 7.69 -4.41 9.39
C ALA A 86 6.96 -5.76 9.49
N SER A 87 7.38 -6.62 10.41
CA SER A 87 6.74 -7.91 10.63
C SER A 87 5.31 -7.75 11.13
N GLN A 88 5.08 -6.81 12.03
CA GLN A 88 3.73 -6.51 12.54
C GLN A 88 2.82 -6.00 11.44
N LEU A 89 3.32 -5.11 10.59
CA LEU A 89 2.53 -4.58 9.48
C LEU A 89 2.20 -5.68 8.48
N ARG A 90 3.16 -6.54 8.16
CA ARG A 90 2.94 -7.66 7.27
C ARG A 90 1.85 -8.60 7.82
N ALA A 91 1.94 -8.93 9.11
CA ALA A 91 0.96 -9.81 9.75
C ALA A 91 -0.44 -9.21 9.74
N GLU A 92 -0.54 -7.92 10.03
CA GLU A 92 -1.82 -7.20 10.02
C GLU A 92 -2.43 -7.18 8.63
N PHE A 93 -1.61 -6.91 7.61
CA PHE A 93 -2.07 -6.94 6.22
C PHE A 93 -2.56 -8.34 5.83
N GLU A 94 -1.79 -9.37 6.18
CA GLU A 94 -2.17 -10.74 5.85
C GLU A 94 -3.48 -11.14 6.52
N GLN A 95 -3.68 -10.72 7.77
CA GLN A 95 -4.91 -10.99 8.49
C GLN A 95 -6.11 -10.34 7.81
N ARG A 96 -5.96 -9.13 7.29
CA ARG A 96 -7.03 -8.40 6.64
C ARG A 96 -7.31 -8.89 5.22
N CYS A 97 -6.28 -9.27 4.49
CA CYS A 97 -6.40 -9.60 3.06
C CYS A 97 -6.40 -11.10 2.75
N GLY A 98 -5.87 -11.91 3.65
CA GLY A 98 -5.80 -13.36 3.48
C GLY A 98 -4.48 -13.88 2.94
N ALA A 99 -3.63 -13.02 2.39
CA ALA A 99 -2.33 -13.39 1.84
C ALA A 99 -1.47 -12.13 1.71
N THR A 100 -0.21 -12.31 1.32
CA THR A 100 0.70 -11.18 1.07
C THR A 100 1.23 -11.15 -0.36
N LYS A 101 1.21 -12.29 -1.05
CA LYS A 101 1.70 -12.36 -2.43
C LYS A 101 0.62 -11.91 -3.41
N CYS A 102 1.02 -11.14 -4.41
CA CYS A 102 0.09 -10.61 -5.40
C CYS A 102 -0.73 -11.71 -6.06
N LYS A 103 -0.09 -12.80 -6.51
CA LYS A 103 -0.81 -13.87 -7.22
C LYS A 103 -1.84 -14.56 -6.32
N ASP A 104 -1.53 -14.72 -5.04
CA ASP A 104 -2.47 -15.35 -4.11
C ASP A 104 -3.68 -14.46 -3.87
N LEU A 105 -3.44 -13.16 -3.73
CA LEU A 105 -4.52 -12.19 -3.52
C LEU A 105 -5.44 -12.09 -4.75
N LYS A 106 -4.88 -12.18 -5.94
CA LYS A 106 -5.63 -12.08 -7.19
C LYS A 106 -6.22 -13.41 -7.64
N GLY A 107 -5.88 -14.51 -6.97
CA GLY A 107 -6.40 -15.83 -7.31
C GLY A 107 -5.85 -16.40 -8.61
N VAL A 108 -4.64 -16.01 -9.00
CA VAL A 108 -4.01 -16.52 -10.21
C VAL A 108 -3.70 -18.01 -10.01
N ASP A 109 -4.13 -18.82 -10.97
CA ASP A 109 -3.98 -20.28 -10.94
C ASP A 109 -4.64 -20.93 -9.70
N SER A 110 -5.71 -20.32 -9.20
CA SER A 110 -6.44 -20.78 -8.04
C SER A 110 -7.91 -20.96 -8.38
N ASP A 111 -8.51 -22.05 -7.88
CA ASP A 111 -9.95 -22.28 -8.02
C ASP A 111 -10.77 -21.40 -7.10
N ARG A 112 -10.12 -20.76 -6.11
CA ARG A 112 -10.81 -19.93 -5.12
C ARG A 112 -11.18 -18.54 -5.63
N GLY A 113 -10.60 -18.09 -6.76
CA GLY A 113 -10.84 -16.77 -7.27
C GLY A 113 -10.09 -15.68 -6.48
N VAL A 114 -10.51 -14.45 -6.64
CA VAL A 114 -9.86 -13.29 -6.01
C VAL A 114 -10.14 -13.30 -4.50
N LEU A 115 -9.08 -13.33 -3.69
CA LEU A 115 -9.18 -13.19 -2.24
C LEU A 115 -9.39 -11.74 -1.84
N CYS A 116 -8.66 -10.83 -2.49
CA CYS A 116 -8.69 -9.41 -2.16
C CYS A 116 -8.42 -8.63 -3.43
N SER A 117 -9.34 -7.75 -3.82
CA SER A 117 -9.17 -6.93 -5.01
C SER A 117 -8.03 -5.93 -4.81
N CYS A 118 -7.49 -5.38 -5.92
CA CYS A 118 -6.46 -4.34 -5.83
C CYS A 118 -6.95 -3.16 -4.99
N GLU A 119 -8.20 -2.76 -5.17
CA GLU A 119 -8.78 -1.66 -4.40
C GLU A 119 -8.84 -1.97 -2.92
N ASP A 120 -9.26 -3.18 -2.58
CA ASP A 120 -9.31 -3.59 -1.17
C ASP A 120 -7.92 -3.79 -0.59
N CYS A 121 -6.95 -4.23 -1.38
CA CYS A 121 -5.57 -4.34 -0.92
C CYS A 121 -5.00 -2.97 -0.51
N VAL A 122 -5.22 -1.93 -1.33
CA VAL A 122 -4.73 -0.59 -0.97
C VAL A 122 -5.49 -0.06 0.25
N ARG A 123 -6.79 -0.30 0.33
CA ARG A 123 -7.59 0.11 1.46
C ARG A 123 -7.09 -0.53 2.76
N HIS A 124 -6.91 -1.84 2.74
CA HIS A 124 -6.45 -2.57 3.93
C HIS A 124 -5.00 -2.27 4.30
N ALA A 125 -4.14 -2.00 3.32
CA ALA A 125 -2.76 -1.61 3.60
C ALA A 125 -2.72 -0.28 4.38
N VAL A 126 -3.52 0.69 3.96
CA VAL A 126 -3.63 1.97 4.66
C VAL A 126 -4.17 1.76 6.08
N GLU A 127 -5.26 0.99 6.20
CA GLU A 127 -5.86 0.71 7.50
C GLU A 127 -4.90 -0.01 8.44
N ALA A 128 -4.15 -0.98 7.92
CA ALA A 128 -3.18 -1.74 8.72
C ALA A 128 -2.09 -0.83 9.27
N LEU A 129 -1.56 0.06 8.43
CA LEU A 129 -0.54 1.00 8.89
C LEU A 129 -1.11 1.99 9.90
N GLU A 130 -2.29 2.55 9.63
CA GLU A 130 -2.94 3.47 10.57
C GLU A 130 -3.16 2.82 11.94
N TYR A 131 -3.55 1.55 11.94
CA TYR A 131 -3.77 0.80 13.18
C TYR A 131 -2.49 0.69 14.02
N LEU A 132 -1.33 0.58 13.36
CA LEU A 132 -0.05 0.40 14.01
C LEU A 132 0.68 1.71 14.33
N LEU A 133 0.22 2.84 13.82
CA LEU A 133 0.79 4.15 14.12
C LEU A 133 0.25 4.70 15.47
#